data_eca620aa6f64fd8bcdc0ec943ea19f88
#
_entry.id   eca620aa6f64fd8bcdc0ec943ea19f88
#
_cell.length_a   1.000
_cell.length_b   1.000
_cell.length_c   1.000
_cell.angle_alpha   90.00
_cell.angle_beta   90.00
_cell.angle_gamma   90.00
#
_symmetry.space_group_name_H-M   'P 1'
#
loop_
_entity.id
_entity.type
_entity.pdbx_description
1 polymer ?
#
loop_
_entity_poly.entity_id
_entity_poly.type
_entity_poly.pdbx_seq_one_letter_code
_entity_poly.pdbx_strand_id
1 'polypeptide(L)'
;RRTRRFSRRGLCSSPTASPPTASGSYCSSLLRSPFFMSAVLDNLTTSIVMVMLIRKLIGNYKERWIFGSIIVIAANSGGAWSPIGDVTTIMLWVRGNISTSATIPHLFLPSLVSALVPVLIISRYLHGKVTPPNAFEENRDNLLLKVLKANEKLAILCIGVFCLLFVPVFKTITHLPPFMGILMGVGILWIFTELMYRKTPINEDLKLRLSKVVSRIDGATLMFFLGILLAVDALRCSGVLGSFSLWLDDTIGNVYAVNLIIGTLSAIVDNVPLVAGAIGMYPVASDAMVATAADPAYIANFVQDGVFWQFLAYCAGVGGSMLIIGSAAGVVVMGLEGINFIWYLKRISLLALAGYLSGAAVYILQNVLLGI
;
A
#
# COMPACT_ATOMS: atom_id res chain seq x y z
N ARG A 1 18.01 29.12 64.92
CA ARG A 1 19.03 28.21 65.58
C ARG A 1 19.02 26.89 64.81
N ARG A 2 20.24 26.57 64.33
CA ARG A 2 20.77 25.31 63.78
C ARG A 2 20.38 24.96 62.33
N THR A 3 21.24 25.48 61.46
CA THR A 3 21.68 24.91 60.20
C THR A 3 21.98 23.43 60.27
N ARG A 4 21.47 22.63 59.31
CA ARG A 4 22.14 21.38 58.91
C ARG A 4 22.33 21.40 57.40
N ARG A 5 23.59 21.63 57.02
CA ARG A 5 24.13 21.28 55.69
C ARG A 5 23.99 19.76 55.53
N PHE A 6 23.36 19.36 54.41
CA PHE A 6 23.50 18.00 53.90
C PHE A 6 24.36 17.99 52.65
N SER A 7 25.41 17.24 52.80
CA SER A 7 26.53 17.04 51.90
C SER A 7 26.09 16.48 50.54
N ARG A 8 26.54 17.11 49.47
CA ARG A 8 26.66 16.52 48.12
C ARG A 8 27.77 15.47 48.18
N ARG A 9 27.46 14.20 47.97
CA ARG A 9 28.42 13.20 47.48
C ARG A 9 27.69 12.25 46.55
N GLY A 10 28.03 12.30 45.28
CA GLY A 10 28.51 11.22 44.45
C GLY A 10 27.49 10.11 44.14
N LEU A 11 26.74 10.26 43.05
CA LEU A 11 26.28 9.11 42.33
C LEU A 11 26.93 9.13 40.97
N CYS A 12 27.80 8.16 40.77
CA CYS A 12 28.42 7.79 39.50
C CYS A 12 27.36 7.69 38.41
N SER A 13 27.48 8.55 37.44
CA SER A 13 26.84 8.37 36.14
C SER A 13 27.49 7.17 35.46
N SER A 14 26.77 6.06 35.35
CA SER A 14 27.09 5.03 34.40
C SER A 14 27.06 5.65 33.00
N PRO A 15 28.03 5.37 32.14
CA PRO A 15 27.98 5.83 30.74
C PRO A 15 26.87 5.06 30.03
N THR A 16 25.71 5.68 29.88
CA THR A 16 24.72 5.20 28.93
C THR A 16 25.35 5.30 27.55
N ALA A 17 25.61 4.14 26.96
CA ALA A 17 26.05 4.01 25.60
C ALA A 17 25.08 4.81 24.69
N SER A 18 25.60 5.84 24.06
CA SER A 18 24.87 6.62 23.06
C SER A 18 24.53 5.68 21.90
N PRO A 19 23.26 5.48 21.56
CA PRO A 19 22.93 4.76 20.34
C PRO A 19 23.46 5.55 19.12
N PRO A 20 23.86 4.85 18.06
CA PRO A 20 24.48 5.46 16.88
C PRO A 20 23.55 6.48 16.22
N THR A 21 24.14 7.43 15.51
CA THR A 21 23.50 8.50 14.74
C THR A 21 22.41 7.95 13.79
N ALA A 22 21.17 8.00 14.23
CA ALA A 22 20.16 7.06 13.77
C ALA A 22 19.17 7.62 12.74
N SER A 23 19.18 8.91 12.37
CA SER A 23 18.09 9.46 11.53
C SER A 23 18.08 8.93 10.09
N GLY A 24 19.23 8.77 9.46
CA GLY A 24 19.33 8.23 8.10
C GLY A 24 19.03 6.72 8.03
N SER A 25 19.48 5.96 9.03
CA SER A 25 19.26 4.51 9.08
C SER A 25 17.79 4.15 9.36
N TYR A 26 17.10 4.89 10.22
CA TYR A 26 15.66 4.70 10.46
C TYR A 26 14.83 5.06 9.23
N CYS A 27 15.17 6.13 8.53
CA CYS A 27 14.47 6.55 7.32
C CYS A 27 14.59 5.48 6.21
N SER A 28 15.76 4.89 6.03
CA SER A 28 15.97 3.82 5.04
C SER A 28 15.25 2.51 5.41
N SER A 29 15.23 2.14 6.69
CA SER A 29 14.51 0.94 7.14
C SER A 29 13.00 1.13 7.05
N LEU A 30 12.50 2.33 7.40
CA LEU A 30 11.09 2.72 7.29
C LEU A 30 10.61 2.91 5.85
N LEU A 31 11.51 3.03 4.89
CA LEU A 31 11.17 2.95 3.47
C LEU A 31 11.08 1.49 3.00
N ARG A 32 12.12 0.70 3.30
CA ARG A 32 12.23 -0.67 2.77
C ARG A 32 11.12 -1.56 3.28
N SER A 33 10.83 -1.52 4.60
CA SER A 33 9.79 -2.38 5.18
C SER A 33 8.41 -2.19 4.55
N PRO A 34 7.79 -0.99 4.52
CA PRO A 34 6.45 -0.85 3.96
C PRO A 34 6.43 -1.05 2.44
N PHE A 35 7.49 -0.71 1.70
CA PHE A 35 7.57 -0.95 0.26
C PHE A 35 7.47 -2.44 -0.10
N PHE A 36 8.26 -3.30 0.54
CA PHE A 36 8.21 -4.73 0.27
C PHE A 36 7.03 -5.42 0.95
N MET A 37 6.62 -4.97 2.14
CA MET A 37 5.46 -5.53 2.81
C MET A 37 4.17 -5.28 2.04
N SER A 38 4.01 -4.10 1.46
CA SER A 38 2.82 -3.74 0.69
C SER A 38 2.65 -4.58 -0.57
N ALA A 39 3.73 -5.03 -1.18
CA ALA A 39 3.65 -5.94 -2.32
C ALA A 39 3.00 -7.31 -1.98
N VAL A 40 2.92 -7.66 -0.70
CA VAL A 40 2.40 -8.96 -0.21
C VAL A 40 1.13 -8.80 0.62
N LEU A 41 1.09 -7.77 1.49
CA LEU A 41 0.03 -7.58 2.49
C LEU A 41 -1.01 -6.52 2.13
N ASP A 42 -0.92 -5.91 0.99
CA ASP A 42 -1.57 -4.69 0.53
C ASP A 42 -1.09 -3.38 1.22
N ASN A 43 -1.43 -2.24 0.60
CA ASN A 43 -1.00 -0.91 1.05
C ASN A 43 -1.70 -0.49 2.36
N LEU A 44 -2.98 -0.83 2.53
CA LEU A 44 -3.77 -0.48 3.71
C LEU A 44 -3.28 -1.23 4.95
N THR A 45 -3.20 -2.55 4.86
CA THR A 45 -2.73 -3.43 5.96
C THR A 45 -1.30 -3.08 6.36
N THR A 46 -0.42 -2.90 5.37
CA THR A 46 0.96 -2.49 5.62
C THR A 46 1.04 -1.16 6.35
N SER A 47 0.24 -0.17 5.94
CA SER A 47 0.22 1.15 6.57
C SER A 47 -0.23 1.08 8.03
N ILE A 48 -1.28 0.31 8.32
CA ILE A 48 -1.77 0.09 9.70
C ILE A 48 -0.66 -0.52 10.57
N VAL A 49 -0.07 -1.62 10.11
CA VAL A 49 0.98 -2.34 10.86
C VAL A 49 2.18 -1.43 11.14
N MET A 50 2.64 -0.71 10.12
CA MET A 50 3.80 0.17 10.24
C MET A 50 3.52 1.40 11.13
N VAL A 51 2.32 1.98 11.06
CA VAL A 51 1.91 3.07 11.96
C VAL A 51 1.84 2.60 13.41
N MET A 52 1.29 1.42 13.65
CA MET A 52 1.29 0.83 15.00
C MET A 52 2.72 0.58 15.52
N LEU A 53 3.64 0.22 14.62
CA LEU A 53 5.06 0.06 14.98
C LEU A 53 5.71 1.40 15.33
N ILE A 54 5.55 2.45 14.49
CA ILE A 54 6.16 3.75 14.77
C ILE A 54 5.62 4.40 16.05
N ARG A 55 4.36 4.16 16.43
CA ARG A 55 3.81 4.59 17.72
C ARG A 55 4.57 4.03 18.92
N LYS A 56 5.08 2.80 18.79
CA LYS A 56 5.89 2.16 19.84
C LYS A 56 7.34 2.64 19.85
N LEU A 57 7.82 3.24 18.76
CA LEU A 57 9.21 3.66 18.61
C LEU A 57 9.38 5.17 18.79
N ILE A 58 8.37 5.98 18.47
CA ILE A 58 8.45 7.43 18.37
C ILE A 58 7.41 8.07 19.28
N GLY A 59 7.87 8.83 20.29
CA GLY A 59 6.98 9.55 21.22
C GLY A 59 6.43 10.86 20.65
N ASN A 60 7.20 11.57 19.83
CA ASN A 60 6.82 12.88 19.30
C ASN A 60 5.83 12.75 18.14
N TYR A 61 4.63 13.31 18.29
CA TYR A 61 3.57 13.24 17.27
C TYR A 61 3.95 13.94 15.94
N LYS A 62 4.75 15.03 15.95
CA LYS A 62 5.19 15.71 14.72
C LYS A 62 6.16 14.85 13.91
N GLU A 63 7.02 14.11 14.59
CA GLU A 63 7.91 13.14 13.95
C GLU A 63 7.08 11.98 13.36
N ARG A 64 6.08 11.46 14.12
CA ARG A 64 5.18 10.43 13.62
C ARG A 64 4.40 10.86 12.39
N TRP A 65 4.01 12.15 12.26
CA TRP A 65 3.37 12.67 11.06
C TRP A 65 4.27 12.54 9.83
N ILE A 66 5.56 12.86 9.96
CA ILE A 66 6.52 12.72 8.85
C ILE A 66 6.72 11.24 8.50
N PHE A 67 6.98 10.39 9.49
CA PHE A 67 7.18 8.96 9.26
C PHE A 67 5.91 8.27 8.78
N GLY A 68 4.74 8.63 9.27
CA GLY A 68 3.45 8.15 8.77
C GLY A 68 3.24 8.51 7.30
N SER A 69 3.61 9.73 6.91
CA SER A 69 3.54 10.16 5.51
C SER A 69 4.50 9.37 4.61
N ILE A 70 5.72 9.08 5.08
CA ILE A 70 6.68 8.22 4.36
C ILE A 70 6.11 6.80 4.20
N ILE A 71 5.47 6.27 5.23
CA ILE A 71 4.83 4.95 5.19
C ILE A 71 3.75 4.92 4.12
N VAL A 72 2.88 5.94 4.02
CA VAL A 72 1.84 6.02 2.98
C VAL A 72 2.46 6.01 1.58
N ILE A 73 3.47 6.85 1.34
CA ILE A 73 4.16 6.92 0.04
C ILE A 73 4.80 5.56 -0.29
N ALA A 74 5.52 4.97 0.67
CA ALA A 74 6.21 3.70 0.45
C ALA A 74 5.25 2.52 0.28
N ALA A 75 4.13 2.49 1.01
CA ALA A 75 3.13 1.44 0.91
C ALA A 75 2.37 1.52 -0.43
N ASN A 76 1.93 2.71 -0.85
CA ASN A 76 1.26 2.87 -2.14
C ASN A 76 2.20 2.55 -3.31
N SER A 77 3.44 3.04 -3.28
CA SER A 77 4.43 2.69 -4.30
C SER A 77 4.78 1.20 -4.27
N GLY A 78 4.84 0.59 -3.07
CA GLY A 78 5.09 -0.83 -2.88
C GLY A 78 3.94 -1.71 -3.36
N GLY A 79 2.70 -1.25 -3.26
CA GLY A 79 1.52 -1.93 -3.77
C GLY A 79 1.42 -1.93 -5.29
N ALA A 80 1.92 -0.88 -5.94
CA ALA A 80 1.73 -0.66 -7.37
C ALA A 80 2.49 -1.65 -8.27
N TRP A 81 3.60 -2.24 -7.83
CA TRP A 81 4.40 -3.17 -8.63
C TRP A 81 4.04 -4.65 -8.44
N SER A 82 3.11 -4.96 -7.56
CA SER A 82 2.65 -6.33 -7.31
C SER A 82 1.17 -6.47 -7.67
N PRO A 83 0.76 -7.57 -8.31
CA PRO A 83 -0.65 -7.79 -8.65
C PRO A 83 -1.57 -7.94 -7.44
N ILE A 84 -1.03 -8.18 -6.24
CA ILE A 84 -1.78 -8.33 -4.98
C ILE A 84 -1.47 -7.22 -3.96
N GLY A 85 -0.66 -6.24 -4.34
CA GLY A 85 -0.16 -5.21 -3.43
C GLY A 85 -1.09 -4.02 -3.23
N ASP A 86 -2.08 -3.83 -4.10
CA ASP A 86 -3.12 -2.80 -4.01
C ASP A 86 -4.43 -3.33 -4.57
N VAL A 87 -5.56 -2.83 -4.10
CA VAL A 87 -6.88 -3.19 -4.63
C VAL A 87 -6.97 -2.88 -6.13
N THR A 88 -6.35 -1.80 -6.59
CA THR A 88 -6.33 -1.41 -8.00
C THR A 88 -5.58 -2.42 -8.88
N THR A 89 -4.42 -2.88 -8.45
CA THR A 89 -3.67 -3.91 -9.17
C THR A 89 -4.38 -5.27 -9.13
N ILE A 90 -5.03 -5.61 -8.00
CA ILE A 90 -5.88 -6.81 -7.90
C ILE A 90 -7.01 -6.75 -8.93
N MET A 91 -7.69 -5.61 -9.07
CA MET A 91 -8.79 -5.46 -10.03
C MET A 91 -8.32 -5.68 -11.48
N LEU A 92 -7.22 -5.04 -11.87
CA LEU A 92 -6.62 -5.20 -13.20
C LEU A 92 -6.18 -6.64 -13.46
N TRP A 93 -5.57 -7.28 -12.44
CA TRP A 93 -5.10 -8.66 -12.55
C TRP A 93 -6.23 -9.68 -12.63
N VAL A 94 -7.28 -9.53 -11.83
CA VAL A 94 -8.46 -10.42 -11.86
C VAL A 94 -9.18 -10.33 -13.18
N ARG A 95 -9.31 -9.12 -13.74
CA ARG A 95 -9.93 -8.86 -15.04
C ARG A 95 -9.09 -9.32 -16.24
N GLY A 96 -7.81 -9.65 -16.02
CA GLY A 96 -6.89 -10.08 -17.08
C GLY A 96 -6.27 -8.93 -17.87
N ASN A 97 -6.39 -7.68 -17.40
CA ASN A 97 -5.73 -6.53 -18.01
C ASN A 97 -4.21 -6.60 -17.84
N ILE A 98 -3.73 -7.12 -16.70
CA ILE A 98 -2.32 -7.32 -16.40
C ILE A 98 -2.05 -8.75 -15.94
N SER A 99 -0.83 -9.23 -16.19
CA SER A 99 -0.30 -10.51 -15.69
C SER A 99 0.77 -10.30 -14.62
N THR A 100 0.97 -11.30 -13.78
CA THR A 100 2.00 -11.26 -12.73
C THR A 100 3.41 -11.16 -13.33
N SER A 101 3.65 -11.89 -14.42
CA SER A 101 4.96 -11.99 -15.08
C SER A 101 5.42 -10.68 -15.72
N ALA A 102 4.49 -9.87 -16.21
CA ALA A 102 4.79 -8.57 -16.81
C ALA A 102 4.79 -7.44 -15.77
N THR A 103 3.83 -7.43 -14.86
CA THR A 103 3.67 -6.33 -13.88
C THR A 103 4.88 -6.16 -12.99
N ILE A 104 5.42 -7.26 -12.44
CA ILE A 104 6.55 -7.20 -11.50
C ILE A 104 7.78 -6.55 -12.14
N PRO A 105 8.33 -7.03 -13.27
CA PRO A 105 9.52 -6.43 -13.85
C PRO A 105 9.32 -5.02 -14.38
N HIS A 106 8.16 -4.71 -14.98
CA HIS A 106 7.91 -3.41 -15.57
C HIS A 106 7.68 -2.31 -14.53
N LEU A 107 6.98 -2.61 -13.43
CA LEU A 107 6.61 -1.61 -12.44
C LEU A 107 7.52 -1.55 -11.21
N PHE A 108 8.40 -2.53 -11.00
CA PHE A 108 9.28 -2.53 -9.82
C PHE A 108 10.18 -1.30 -9.77
N LEU A 109 10.91 -1.01 -10.85
CA LEU A 109 11.85 0.13 -10.87
C LEU A 109 11.14 1.49 -10.82
N PRO A 110 10.07 1.76 -11.60
CA PRO A 110 9.27 2.97 -11.46
C PRO A 110 8.74 3.18 -10.04
N SER A 111 8.17 2.16 -9.43
CA SER A 111 7.65 2.19 -8.07
C SER A 111 8.73 2.41 -7.02
N LEU A 112 9.89 1.80 -7.19
CA LEU A 112 11.03 2.00 -6.30
C LEU A 112 11.53 3.45 -6.35
N VAL A 113 11.67 4.03 -7.55
CA VAL A 113 12.11 5.42 -7.72
C VAL A 113 11.08 6.38 -7.15
N SER A 114 9.79 6.13 -7.35
CA SER A 114 8.72 6.97 -6.79
C SER A 114 8.73 7.02 -5.26
N ALA A 115 9.12 5.93 -4.59
CA ALA A 115 9.26 5.89 -3.15
C ALA A 115 10.60 6.50 -2.68
N LEU A 116 11.69 6.26 -3.40
CA LEU A 116 13.04 6.70 -3.03
C LEU A 116 13.19 8.23 -3.10
N VAL A 117 12.67 8.87 -4.14
CA VAL A 117 12.87 10.32 -4.37
C VAL A 117 12.32 11.15 -3.20
N PRO A 118 11.06 11.01 -2.75
CA PRO A 118 10.55 11.75 -1.60
C PRO A 118 11.35 11.49 -0.33
N VAL A 119 11.73 10.23 -0.09
CA VAL A 119 12.46 9.84 1.13
C VAL A 119 13.87 10.42 1.13
N LEU A 120 14.58 10.40 0.00
CA LEU A 120 15.90 11.03 -0.10
C LEU A 120 15.84 12.54 0.14
N ILE A 121 14.81 13.23 -0.35
CA ILE A 121 14.60 14.63 -0.09
C ILE A 121 14.31 14.86 1.40
N ILE A 122 13.36 14.12 1.98
CA ILE A 122 12.99 14.25 3.39
C ILE A 122 14.20 13.96 4.30
N SER A 123 14.99 12.92 3.99
CA SER A 123 16.13 12.52 4.80
C SER A 123 17.19 13.60 4.96
N ARG A 124 17.31 14.51 3.98
CA ARG A 124 18.22 15.67 4.05
C ARG A 124 17.74 16.77 5.00
N TYR A 125 16.44 16.81 5.28
CA TYR A 125 15.84 17.78 6.20
C TYR A 125 15.62 17.21 7.61
N LEU A 126 15.62 15.91 7.77
CA LEU A 126 15.51 15.26 9.08
C LEU A 126 16.88 15.15 9.74
N HIS A 127 17.16 16.09 10.64
CA HIS A 127 18.36 16.08 11.48
C HIS A 127 17.92 15.92 12.94
N GLY A 128 18.45 14.95 13.64
CA GLY A 128 18.18 14.76 15.08
C GLY A 128 18.03 13.30 15.50
N LYS A 129 17.93 13.09 16.82
CA LYS A 129 17.62 11.78 17.41
C LYS A 129 16.11 11.65 17.58
N VAL A 130 15.58 10.52 17.19
CA VAL A 130 14.17 10.17 17.42
C VAL A 130 13.91 10.09 18.93
N THR A 131 12.88 10.77 19.42
CA THR A 131 12.48 10.76 20.83
C THR A 131 11.73 9.47 21.15
N PRO A 132 12.24 8.62 22.07
CA PRO A 132 11.52 7.42 22.48
C PRO A 132 10.21 7.79 23.21
N PRO A 133 9.15 6.98 23.13
CA PRO A 133 7.91 7.20 23.86
C PRO A 133 8.15 7.09 25.37
N ASN A 134 7.39 7.85 26.15
CA ASN A 134 7.39 7.74 27.60
C ASN A 134 6.82 6.38 28.01
N ALA A 135 7.49 5.69 28.94
CA ALA A 135 7.19 4.31 29.36
C ALA A 135 5.78 4.06 29.96
N PHE A 136 4.94 5.08 30.06
CA PHE A 136 3.62 5.01 30.71
C PHE A 136 2.47 4.48 29.81
N GLU A 137 2.63 4.45 28.49
CA GLU A 137 1.54 3.99 27.57
C GLU A 137 1.57 2.48 27.27
N GLU A 138 2.56 1.74 27.75
CA GLU A 138 2.85 0.35 27.32
C GLU A 138 1.90 -0.72 27.92
N ASN A 139 1.00 -0.38 28.83
CA ASN A 139 0.36 -1.38 29.69
C ASN A 139 -1.03 -1.93 29.24
N ARG A 140 -1.67 -1.42 28.20
CA ARG A 140 -3.02 -1.89 27.83
C ARG A 140 -3.09 -2.99 26.76
N ASP A 141 -2.15 -3.00 25.80
CA ASP A 141 -2.19 -3.97 24.69
C ASP A 141 -1.47 -5.30 24.96
N ASN A 142 -0.79 -5.41 26.09
CA ASN A 142 0.10 -6.54 26.38
C ASN A 142 -0.62 -7.86 26.77
N LEU A 143 -1.91 -7.86 27.09
CA LEU A 143 -2.61 -9.07 27.52
C LEU A 143 -2.81 -10.07 26.37
N LEU A 144 -3.20 -9.60 25.18
CA LEU A 144 -3.39 -10.45 24.01
C LEU A 144 -2.06 -10.97 23.44
N LEU A 145 -0.97 -10.20 23.60
CA LEU A 145 0.37 -10.59 23.15
C LEU A 145 1.03 -11.64 24.03
N LYS A 146 0.62 -11.78 25.30
CA LYS A 146 1.18 -12.77 26.25
C LYS A 146 0.61 -14.17 26.08
N VAL A 147 -0.50 -14.32 25.36
CA VAL A 147 -1.25 -15.57 25.23
C VAL A 147 -0.57 -16.59 24.32
N LEU A 148 0.08 -16.14 23.23
CA LEU A 148 0.75 -17.01 22.27
C LEU A 148 2.27 -16.96 22.43
N LYS A 149 2.92 -18.12 22.28
CA LYS A 149 4.37 -18.23 22.21
C LYS A 149 4.91 -17.54 20.95
N ALA A 150 6.14 -17.04 21.00
CA ALA A 150 6.76 -16.34 19.86
C ALA A 150 6.80 -17.21 18.58
N ASN A 151 7.07 -18.51 18.73
CA ASN A 151 7.11 -19.45 17.63
C ASN A 151 5.72 -19.68 16.99
N GLU A 152 4.65 -19.65 17.78
CA GLU A 152 3.28 -19.79 17.29
C GLU A 152 2.85 -18.56 16.49
N LYS A 153 3.21 -17.36 16.95
CA LYS A 153 2.99 -16.10 16.22
C LYS A 153 3.73 -16.10 14.88
N LEU A 154 5.00 -16.52 14.92
CA LEU A 154 5.83 -16.61 13.72
C LEU A 154 5.26 -17.64 12.74
N ALA A 155 4.80 -18.79 13.20
CA ALA A 155 4.19 -19.83 12.36
C ALA A 155 2.91 -19.31 11.67
N ILE A 156 2.02 -18.63 12.40
CA ILE A 156 0.80 -18.03 11.81
C ILE A 156 1.19 -17.00 10.73
N LEU A 157 2.17 -16.15 11.03
CA LEU A 157 2.65 -15.15 10.07
C LEU A 157 3.23 -15.81 8.81
N CYS A 158 4.12 -16.79 8.99
CA CYS A 158 4.75 -17.50 7.87
C CYS A 158 3.72 -18.24 6.99
N ILE A 159 2.75 -18.92 7.60
CA ILE A 159 1.68 -19.60 6.86
C ILE A 159 0.82 -18.57 6.10
N GLY A 160 0.45 -17.45 6.75
CA GLY A 160 -0.33 -16.40 6.10
C GLY A 160 0.38 -15.79 4.90
N VAL A 161 1.64 -15.39 5.08
CA VAL A 161 2.46 -14.84 3.99
C VAL A 161 2.65 -15.87 2.87
N PHE A 162 2.93 -17.13 3.21
CA PHE A 162 3.05 -18.20 2.21
C PHE A 162 1.76 -18.39 1.42
N CYS A 163 0.60 -18.43 2.09
CA CYS A 163 -0.70 -18.56 1.41
C CYS A 163 -0.95 -17.39 0.45
N LEU A 164 -0.62 -16.14 0.84
CA LEU A 164 -0.77 -14.98 -0.04
C LEU A 164 0.17 -15.05 -1.25
N LEU A 165 1.44 -15.38 -1.05
CA LEU A 165 2.41 -15.55 -2.14
C LEU A 165 2.06 -16.71 -3.07
N PHE A 166 1.33 -17.71 -2.57
CA PHE A 166 0.87 -18.85 -3.37
C PHE A 166 -0.30 -18.50 -4.30
N VAL A 167 -1.06 -17.44 -4.04
CA VAL A 167 -2.25 -17.09 -4.85
C VAL A 167 -1.93 -16.86 -6.34
N PRO A 168 -0.88 -16.12 -6.74
CA PRO A 168 -0.49 -16.01 -8.14
C PRO A 168 -0.12 -17.34 -8.78
N VAL A 169 0.61 -18.19 -8.06
CA VAL A 169 0.99 -19.53 -8.51
C VAL A 169 -0.26 -20.40 -8.70
N PHE A 170 -1.20 -20.36 -7.74
CA PHE A 170 -2.47 -21.03 -7.82
C PHE A 170 -3.28 -20.63 -9.08
N LYS A 171 -3.39 -19.31 -9.35
CA LYS A 171 -4.07 -18.81 -10.57
C LYS A 171 -3.40 -19.33 -11.83
N THR A 172 -2.07 -19.36 -11.88
CA THR A 172 -1.33 -19.80 -13.07
C THR A 172 -1.50 -21.28 -13.34
N ILE A 173 -1.54 -22.12 -12.29
CA ILE A 173 -1.67 -23.58 -12.42
C ILE A 173 -3.11 -24.01 -12.67
N THR A 174 -4.08 -23.41 -11.96
CA THR A 174 -5.47 -23.86 -11.99
C THR A 174 -6.34 -23.11 -12.97
N HIS A 175 -5.90 -21.92 -13.43
CA HIS A 175 -6.68 -20.95 -14.21
C HIS A 175 -7.98 -20.51 -13.51
N LEU A 176 -8.13 -20.79 -12.21
CA LEU A 176 -9.28 -20.39 -11.40
C LEU A 176 -9.12 -18.93 -10.90
N PRO A 177 -10.24 -18.27 -10.56
CA PRO A 177 -10.19 -16.93 -9.99
C PRO A 177 -9.35 -16.86 -8.70
N PRO A 178 -8.54 -15.81 -8.50
CA PRO A 178 -7.62 -15.68 -7.38
C PRO A 178 -8.27 -15.80 -6.00
N PHE A 179 -9.53 -15.37 -5.86
CA PHE A 179 -10.25 -15.47 -4.58
C PHE A 179 -10.39 -16.90 -4.07
N MET A 180 -10.42 -17.90 -4.95
CA MET A 180 -10.43 -19.32 -4.52
C MET A 180 -9.13 -19.73 -3.84
N GLY A 181 -7.99 -19.24 -4.36
CA GLY A 181 -6.68 -19.43 -3.71
C GLY A 181 -6.61 -18.77 -2.33
N ILE A 182 -7.20 -17.56 -2.22
CA ILE A 182 -7.27 -16.85 -0.93
C ILE A 182 -8.15 -17.62 0.06
N LEU A 183 -9.33 -18.08 -0.36
CA LEU A 183 -10.23 -18.89 0.49
C LEU A 183 -9.57 -20.19 0.95
N MET A 184 -8.82 -20.85 0.08
CA MET A 184 -8.04 -22.03 0.45
C MET A 184 -6.99 -21.68 1.51
N GLY A 185 -6.26 -20.56 1.36
CA GLY A 185 -5.31 -20.07 2.33
C GLY A 185 -5.94 -19.76 3.69
N VAL A 186 -7.11 -19.11 3.69
CA VAL A 186 -7.91 -18.85 4.90
C VAL A 186 -8.33 -20.18 5.56
N GLY A 187 -8.73 -21.18 4.78
CA GLY A 187 -9.08 -22.53 5.29
C GLY A 187 -7.88 -23.22 5.97
N ILE A 188 -6.71 -23.16 5.37
CA ILE A 188 -5.45 -23.68 5.94
C ILE A 188 -5.12 -22.98 7.26
N LEU A 189 -5.17 -21.66 7.30
CA LEU A 189 -4.95 -20.88 8.51
C LEU A 189 -5.98 -21.19 9.59
N TRP A 190 -7.24 -21.39 9.21
CA TRP A 190 -8.29 -21.76 10.14
C TRP A 190 -8.00 -23.10 10.83
N ILE A 191 -7.74 -24.13 10.03
CA ILE A 191 -7.42 -25.46 10.54
C ILE A 191 -6.20 -25.39 11.48
N PHE A 192 -5.14 -24.69 11.04
CA PHE A 192 -3.91 -24.54 11.82
C PHE A 192 -4.17 -23.84 13.16
N THR A 193 -4.86 -22.71 13.15
CA THR A 193 -5.15 -21.93 14.37
C THR A 193 -6.09 -22.68 15.31
N GLU A 194 -7.09 -23.40 14.78
CA GLU A 194 -8.01 -24.20 15.58
C GLU A 194 -7.29 -25.36 16.28
N LEU A 195 -6.42 -26.10 15.56
CA LEU A 195 -5.61 -27.18 16.13
C LEU A 195 -4.64 -26.65 17.21
N MET A 196 -4.05 -25.48 16.98
CA MET A 196 -3.15 -24.83 17.93
C MET A 196 -3.90 -24.42 19.22
N TYR A 197 -5.06 -23.76 19.07
CA TYR A 197 -5.85 -23.33 20.23
C TYR A 197 -6.47 -24.49 21.01
N ARG A 198 -6.71 -25.65 20.37
CA ARG A 198 -7.19 -26.84 21.04
C ARG A 198 -6.21 -27.41 22.07
N LYS A 199 -4.90 -27.21 21.82
CA LYS A 199 -3.82 -27.68 22.70
C LYS A 199 -3.45 -26.70 23.81
N THR A 200 -3.96 -25.47 23.75
CA THR A 200 -3.55 -24.40 24.67
C THR A 200 -4.68 -24.08 25.64
N PRO A 201 -4.49 -24.25 26.95
CA PRO A 201 -5.50 -23.95 27.98
C PRO A 201 -5.62 -22.44 28.18
N ILE A 202 -6.38 -21.77 27.31
CA ILE A 202 -6.64 -20.33 27.32
C ILE A 202 -8.14 -20.10 27.38
N ASN A 203 -8.56 -19.05 28.09
CA ASN A 203 -9.96 -18.62 28.12
C ASN A 203 -10.49 -18.41 26.68
N GLU A 204 -11.67 -18.94 26.40
CA GLU A 204 -12.32 -18.86 25.06
C GLU A 204 -12.42 -17.43 24.55
N ASP A 205 -12.57 -16.44 25.43
CA ASP A 205 -12.65 -15.03 25.06
C ASP A 205 -11.34 -14.43 24.51
N LEU A 206 -10.21 -15.06 24.82
CA LEU A 206 -8.88 -14.63 24.36
C LEU A 206 -8.44 -15.37 23.08
N LYS A 207 -9.16 -16.41 22.65
CA LYS A 207 -8.85 -17.13 21.41
C LYS A 207 -9.29 -16.32 20.21
N LEU A 208 -8.35 -15.97 19.34
CA LEU A 208 -8.62 -15.32 18.05
C LEU A 208 -9.02 -16.38 17.01
N ARG A 209 -10.19 -16.99 17.20
CA ARG A 209 -10.77 -17.92 16.23
C ARG A 209 -11.22 -17.19 14.99
N LEU A 210 -11.24 -17.86 13.84
CA LEU A 210 -11.65 -17.27 12.57
C LEU A 210 -13.03 -16.60 12.66
N SER A 211 -13.99 -17.18 13.37
CA SER A 211 -15.32 -16.58 13.58
C SER A 211 -15.25 -15.17 14.20
N LYS A 212 -14.33 -14.94 15.15
CA LYS A 212 -14.09 -13.61 15.74
C LYS A 212 -13.36 -12.66 14.78
N VAL A 213 -12.49 -13.19 13.93
CA VAL A 213 -11.79 -12.39 12.91
C VAL A 213 -12.77 -11.96 11.82
N VAL A 214 -13.61 -12.88 11.34
CA VAL A 214 -14.65 -12.60 10.34
C VAL A 214 -15.68 -11.59 10.86
N SER A 215 -16.06 -11.64 12.13
CA SER A 215 -16.98 -10.66 12.72
C SER A 215 -16.43 -9.24 12.82
N ARG A 216 -15.12 -9.05 12.60
CA ARG A 216 -14.46 -7.73 12.56
C ARG A 216 -14.36 -7.14 11.15
N ILE A 217 -14.83 -7.86 10.13
CA ILE A 217 -14.90 -7.33 8.76
C ILE A 217 -15.85 -6.15 8.76
N ASP A 218 -15.36 -5.03 8.26
CA ASP A 218 -16.15 -3.81 8.14
C ASP A 218 -17.15 -3.92 6.99
N GLY A 219 -18.41 -4.19 7.32
CA GLY A 219 -19.49 -4.27 6.35
C GLY A 219 -19.77 -2.94 5.65
N ALA A 220 -19.48 -1.79 6.27
CA ALA A 220 -19.66 -0.49 5.66
C ALA A 220 -18.68 -0.30 4.49
N THR A 221 -17.43 -0.66 4.68
CA THR A 221 -16.42 -0.66 3.60
C THR A 221 -16.81 -1.60 2.45
N LEU A 222 -17.34 -2.79 2.73
CA LEU A 222 -17.80 -3.70 1.67
C LEU A 222 -18.96 -3.11 0.87
N MET A 223 -19.95 -2.49 1.54
CA MET A 223 -21.08 -1.84 0.87
C MET A 223 -20.63 -0.61 0.09
N PHE A 224 -19.66 0.14 0.59
CA PHE A 224 -19.07 1.27 -0.12
C PHE A 224 -18.42 0.83 -1.45
N PHE A 225 -17.56 -0.18 -1.43
CA PHE A 225 -16.97 -0.70 -2.66
C PHE A 225 -18.00 -1.30 -3.63
N LEU A 226 -19.00 -2.01 -3.11
CA LEU A 226 -20.09 -2.53 -3.93
C LEU A 226 -20.84 -1.37 -4.60
N GLY A 227 -21.18 -0.30 -3.86
CA GLY A 227 -21.86 0.88 -4.40
C GLY A 227 -21.05 1.58 -5.49
N ILE A 228 -19.75 1.73 -5.31
CA ILE A 228 -18.85 2.29 -6.33
C ILE A 228 -18.86 1.44 -7.60
N LEU A 229 -18.67 0.13 -7.48
CA LEU A 229 -18.62 -0.77 -8.63
C LEU A 229 -19.95 -0.78 -9.40
N LEU A 230 -21.08 -0.76 -8.69
CA LEU A 230 -22.41 -0.65 -9.32
C LEU A 230 -22.60 0.69 -10.02
N ALA A 231 -22.16 1.80 -9.44
CA ALA A 231 -22.24 3.12 -10.05
C ALA A 231 -21.40 3.21 -11.34
N VAL A 232 -20.17 2.68 -11.30
CA VAL A 232 -19.30 2.62 -12.49
C VAL A 232 -19.91 1.72 -13.58
N ASP A 233 -20.49 0.58 -13.20
CA ASP A 233 -21.14 -0.31 -14.18
C ASP A 233 -22.39 0.35 -14.80
N ALA A 234 -23.18 1.09 -14.03
CA ALA A 234 -24.29 1.88 -14.53
C ALA A 234 -23.84 2.95 -15.54
N LEU A 235 -22.72 3.67 -15.28
CA LEU A 235 -22.13 4.62 -16.21
C LEU A 235 -21.61 3.93 -17.47
N ARG A 236 -21.06 2.73 -17.36
CA ARG A 236 -20.65 1.92 -18.50
C ARG A 236 -21.86 1.53 -19.37
N CYS A 237 -22.90 0.98 -18.75
CA CYS A 237 -24.13 0.55 -19.45
C CYS A 237 -24.86 1.72 -20.10
N SER A 238 -24.80 2.93 -19.53
CA SER A 238 -25.40 4.14 -20.12
C SER A 238 -24.60 4.71 -21.32
N GLY A 239 -23.40 4.17 -21.62
CA GLY A 239 -22.54 4.65 -22.69
C GLY A 239 -21.73 5.91 -22.34
N VAL A 240 -21.91 6.48 -21.15
CA VAL A 240 -21.19 7.71 -20.72
C VAL A 240 -19.68 7.48 -20.70
N LEU A 241 -19.22 6.33 -20.18
CA LEU A 241 -17.79 6.03 -20.14
C LEU A 241 -17.19 5.86 -21.55
N GLY A 242 -17.94 5.23 -22.47
CA GLY A 242 -17.50 5.11 -23.86
C GLY A 242 -17.41 6.46 -24.59
N SER A 243 -18.37 7.35 -24.38
CA SER A 243 -18.30 8.71 -24.92
C SER A 243 -17.14 9.51 -24.33
N PHE A 244 -16.85 9.32 -23.06
CA PHE A 244 -15.75 9.99 -22.38
C PHE A 244 -14.38 9.46 -22.85
N SER A 245 -14.24 8.15 -23.09
CA SER A 245 -13.01 7.59 -23.67
C SER A 245 -12.71 8.15 -25.06
N LEU A 246 -13.72 8.19 -25.94
CA LEU A 246 -13.57 8.79 -27.26
C LEU A 246 -13.16 10.26 -27.21
N TRP A 247 -13.76 11.04 -26.31
CA TRP A 247 -13.36 12.43 -26.09
C TRP A 247 -11.92 12.57 -25.59
N LEU A 248 -11.47 11.70 -24.69
CA LEU A 248 -10.08 11.67 -24.21
C LEU A 248 -9.12 11.32 -25.34
N ASP A 249 -9.45 10.33 -26.16
CA ASP A 249 -8.64 9.88 -27.28
C ASP A 249 -8.52 10.98 -28.34
N ASP A 250 -9.62 11.63 -28.70
CA ASP A 250 -9.65 12.74 -29.68
C ASP A 250 -8.90 13.98 -29.17
N THR A 251 -8.99 14.28 -27.87
CA THR A 251 -8.44 15.52 -27.31
C THR A 251 -6.99 15.37 -26.93
N ILE A 252 -6.59 14.23 -26.37
CA ILE A 252 -5.26 13.98 -25.82
C ILE A 252 -4.46 13.06 -26.75
N GLY A 253 -5.05 11.97 -27.23
CA GLY A 253 -4.47 11.02 -28.16
C GLY A 253 -3.14 10.38 -27.72
N ASN A 254 -2.82 10.47 -26.40
CA ASN A 254 -1.57 9.97 -25.84
C ASN A 254 -1.83 9.18 -24.57
N VAL A 255 -1.57 7.87 -24.60
CA VAL A 255 -1.80 6.92 -23.51
C VAL A 255 -1.08 7.33 -22.22
N TYR A 256 0.15 7.86 -22.32
CA TYR A 256 0.90 8.30 -21.16
C TYR A 256 0.26 9.52 -20.50
N ALA A 257 -0.17 10.51 -21.30
CA ALA A 257 -0.80 11.71 -20.77
C ALA A 257 -2.16 11.39 -20.11
N VAL A 258 -2.97 10.53 -20.72
CA VAL A 258 -4.24 10.06 -20.15
C VAL A 258 -4.01 9.42 -18.79
N ASN A 259 -3.05 8.49 -18.68
CA ASN A 259 -2.73 7.82 -17.42
C ASN A 259 -2.17 8.76 -16.35
N LEU A 260 -1.32 9.72 -16.72
CA LEU A 260 -0.82 10.74 -15.80
C LEU A 260 -1.94 11.62 -15.23
N ILE A 261 -2.92 11.97 -16.06
CA ILE A 261 -4.11 12.71 -15.62
C ILE A 261 -4.94 11.86 -14.66
N ILE A 262 -5.23 10.61 -15.01
CA ILE A 262 -5.96 9.67 -14.15
C ILE A 262 -5.24 9.53 -12.80
N GLY A 263 -3.93 9.33 -12.80
CA GLY A 263 -3.14 9.23 -11.57
C GLY A 263 -3.10 10.52 -10.75
N THR A 264 -3.14 11.68 -11.40
CA THR A 264 -3.26 12.97 -10.69
C THR A 264 -4.65 13.12 -10.07
N LEU A 265 -5.70 12.69 -10.76
CA LEU A 265 -7.06 12.64 -10.21
C LEU A 265 -7.18 11.67 -9.04
N SER A 266 -6.39 10.59 -9.02
CA SER A 266 -6.30 9.64 -7.90
C SER A 266 -5.85 10.31 -6.58
N ALA A 267 -5.26 11.48 -6.63
CA ALA A 267 -4.97 12.23 -5.40
C ALA A 267 -6.26 12.76 -4.72
N ILE A 268 -7.31 13.01 -5.47
CA ILE A 268 -8.56 13.63 -4.99
C ILE A 268 -9.65 12.57 -4.84
N VAL A 269 -9.75 11.69 -5.84
CA VAL A 269 -10.72 10.59 -5.89
C VAL A 269 -9.98 9.31 -5.55
N ASP A 270 -10.53 8.46 -4.70
CA ASP A 270 -9.93 7.16 -4.37
C ASP A 270 -9.52 6.41 -5.65
N ASN A 271 -8.38 5.75 -5.61
CA ASN A 271 -7.79 5.03 -6.75
C ASN A 271 -8.71 3.92 -7.31
N VAL A 272 -9.51 3.27 -6.46
CA VAL A 272 -10.37 2.14 -6.86
C VAL A 272 -11.47 2.56 -7.85
N PRO A 273 -12.27 3.63 -7.62
CA PRO A 273 -13.25 4.13 -8.59
C PRO A 273 -12.62 4.52 -9.93
N LEU A 274 -11.44 5.12 -9.91
CA LEU A 274 -10.75 5.56 -11.13
C LEU A 274 -10.31 4.38 -12.00
N VAL A 275 -9.72 3.36 -11.39
CA VAL A 275 -9.34 2.14 -12.11
C VAL A 275 -10.56 1.38 -12.61
N ALA A 276 -11.64 1.30 -11.82
CA ALA A 276 -12.91 0.72 -12.26
C ALA A 276 -13.48 1.48 -13.47
N GLY A 277 -13.44 2.81 -13.45
CA GLY A 277 -13.82 3.68 -14.56
C GLY A 277 -12.98 3.42 -15.80
N ALA A 278 -11.65 3.38 -15.68
CA ALA A 278 -10.76 3.10 -16.80
C ALA A 278 -11.00 1.72 -17.43
N ILE A 279 -11.25 0.68 -16.62
CA ILE A 279 -11.65 -0.65 -17.10
C ILE A 279 -13.01 -0.59 -17.84
N GLY A 280 -13.91 0.28 -17.40
CA GLY A 280 -15.21 0.50 -18.03
C GLY A 280 -15.14 1.29 -19.33
N MET A 281 -14.15 2.20 -19.47
CA MET A 281 -13.92 3.02 -20.66
C MET A 281 -13.23 2.25 -21.78
N TYR A 282 -12.21 1.46 -21.46
CA TYR A 282 -11.37 0.78 -22.43
C TYR A 282 -11.50 -0.74 -22.29
N PRO A 283 -11.88 -1.45 -23.37
CA PRO A 283 -11.83 -2.92 -23.39
C PRO A 283 -10.37 -3.40 -23.54
N VAL A 284 -10.08 -4.60 -23.05
CA VAL A 284 -8.82 -5.27 -23.41
C VAL A 284 -8.88 -5.63 -24.89
N ALA A 285 -7.95 -5.08 -25.67
CA ALA A 285 -7.89 -5.31 -27.10
C ALA A 285 -7.42 -6.74 -27.40
N SER A 286 -8.11 -7.40 -28.34
CA SER A 286 -7.66 -8.67 -28.91
C SER A 286 -6.76 -8.43 -30.13
N ASP A 287 -5.96 -9.42 -30.50
CA ASP A 287 -5.11 -9.36 -31.71
C ASP A 287 -5.92 -9.03 -32.99
N ALA A 288 -7.15 -9.53 -33.05
CA ALA A 288 -8.07 -9.22 -34.16
C ALA A 288 -8.48 -7.74 -34.17
N MET A 289 -8.71 -7.14 -33.01
CA MET A 289 -9.03 -5.71 -32.90
C MET A 289 -7.83 -4.85 -33.31
N VAL A 290 -6.61 -5.23 -32.89
CA VAL A 290 -5.38 -4.53 -33.29
C VAL A 290 -5.19 -4.60 -34.81
N ALA A 291 -5.38 -5.78 -35.42
CA ALA A 291 -5.20 -5.97 -36.87
C ALA A 291 -6.21 -5.21 -37.73
N THR A 292 -7.41 -4.94 -37.20
CA THR A 292 -8.49 -4.25 -37.96
C THR A 292 -8.64 -2.76 -37.62
N ALA A 293 -7.84 -2.26 -36.68
CA ALA A 293 -7.92 -0.88 -36.21
C ALA A 293 -7.38 0.11 -37.27
N ALA A 294 -7.93 1.33 -37.26
CA ALA A 294 -7.42 2.42 -38.06
C ALA A 294 -6.00 2.85 -37.65
N ASP A 295 -5.71 2.77 -36.36
CA ASP A 295 -4.36 2.95 -35.78
C ASP A 295 -4.00 1.73 -34.93
N PRO A 296 -3.35 0.70 -35.52
CA PRO A 296 -2.93 -0.50 -34.79
C PRO A 296 -1.94 -0.23 -33.69
N ALA A 297 -1.07 0.78 -33.84
CA ALA A 297 -0.06 1.13 -32.85
C ALA A 297 -0.69 1.73 -31.58
N TYR A 298 -1.74 2.53 -31.73
CA TYR A 298 -2.49 3.07 -30.58
C TYR A 298 -3.26 1.97 -29.86
N ILE A 299 -3.99 1.13 -30.59
CA ILE A 299 -4.82 0.06 -30.02
C ILE A 299 -3.96 -1.03 -29.36
N ALA A 300 -2.74 -1.28 -29.83
CA ALA A 300 -1.79 -2.20 -29.20
C ALA A 300 -1.45 -1.82 -27.74
N ASN A 301 -1.62 -0.57 -27.33
CA ASN A 301 -1.43 -0.18 -25.94
C ASN A 301 -2.49 -0.76 -24.98
N PHE A 302 -3.62 -1.22 -25.49
CA PHE A 302 -4.75 -1.72 -24.70
C PHE A 302 -4.85 -3.26 -24.67
N VAL A 303 -3.91 -3.98 -25.28
CA VAL A 303 -3.84 -5.45 -25.13
C VAL A 303 -3.53 -5.84 -23.68
N GLN A 304 -3.70 -7.11 -23.33
CA GLN A 304 -3.25 -7.61 -22.04
C GLN A 304 -1.75 -7.28 -21.86
N ASP A 305 -1.38 -6.78 -20.69
CA ASP A 305 -0.03 -6.29 -20.36
C ASP A 305 0.44 -5.09 -21.21
N GLY A 306 -0.45 -4.48 -21.99
CA GLY A 306 -0.14 -3.28 -22.76
C GLY A 306 0.19 -2.08 -21.88
N VAL A 307 0.84 -1.09 -22.50
CA VAL A 307 1.35 0.12 -21.83
C VAL A 307 0.27 0.84 -21.02
N PHE A 308 -0.96 0.92 -21.54
CA PHE A 308 -2.06 1.57 -20.85
C PHE A 308 -2.32 0.95 -19.48
N TRP A 309 -2.45 -0.37 -19.40
CA TRP A 309 -2.82 -1.08 -18.18
C TRP A 309 -1.69 -1.10 -17.14
N GLN A 310 -0.47 -1.32 -17.60
CA GLN A 310 0.71 -1.31 -16.73
C GLN A 310 0.92 0.09 -16.14
N PHE A 311 0.84 1.12 -16.99
CA PHE A 311 1.05 2.49 -16.53
C PHE A 311 -0.12 3.00 -15.69
N LEU A 312 -1.35 2.56 -15.96
CA LEU A 312 -2.52 2.82 -15.13
C LEU A 312 -2.34 2.27 -13.71
N ALA A 313 -1.86 1.02 -13.58
CA ALA A 313 -1.59 0.41 -12.29
C ALA A 313 -0.61 1.25 -11.46
N TYR A 314 0.47 1.72 -12.09
CA TYR A 314 1.43 2.63 -11.48
C TYR A 314 0.77 3.98 -11.11
N CYS A 315 0.17 4.65 -12.08
CA CYS A 315 -0.35 6.00 -11.92
C CYS A 315 -1.46 6.07 -10.86
N ALA A 316 -2.40 5.14 -10.89
CA ALA A 316 -3.49 5.10 -9.91
C ALA A 316 -2.99 4.74 -8.50
N GLY A 317 -2.14 3.71 -8.37
CA GLY A 317 -1.63 3.27 -7.08
C GLY A 317 -0.73 4.32 -6.40
N VAL A 318 0.26 4.85 -7.11
CA VAL A 318 1.19 5.85 -6.56
C VAL A 318 0.54 7.22 -6.42
N GLY A 319 -0.34 7.59 -7.38
CA GLY A 319 -1.03 8.88 -7.42
C GLY A 319 -1.82 9.19 -6.15
N GLY A 320 -2.43 8.20 -5.55
CA GLY A 320 -3.15 8.31 -4.27
C GLY A 320 -2.31 8.82 -3.10
N SER A 321 -0.97 8.84 -3.22
CA SER A 321 -0.07 9.40 -2.19
C SER A 321 0.08 10.92 -2.26
N MET A 322 -0.30 11.57 -3.35
CA MET A 322 -0.10 13.02 -3.52
C MET A 322 -0.94 13.82 -2.54
N LEU A 323 -2.15 13.38 -2.23
CA LEU A 323 -2.94 13.88 -1.10
C LEU A 323 -3.21 12.73 -0.14
N ILE A 324 -3.25 13.01 1.15
CA ILE A 324 -3.43 11.98 2.17
C ILE A 324 -4.80 11.28 2.09
N ILE A 325 -5.78 11.91 1.45
CA ILE A 325 -7.13 11.39 1.22
C ILE A 325 -7.27 10.57 -0.07
N GLY A 326 -6.25 10.56 -0.93
CA GLY A 326 -6.31 9.92 -2.26
C GLY A 326 -6.16 8.40 -2.23
N SER A 327 -5.92 7.80 -1.08
CA SER A 327 -5.86 6.34 -0.92
C SER A 327 -6.38 5.90 0.44
N ALA A 328 -6.95 4.70 0.52
CA ALA A 328 -7.41 4.10 1.77
C ALA A 328 -6.29 4.06 2.83
N ALA A 329 -5.06 3.75 2.43
CA ALA A 329 -3.88 3.78 3.30
C ALA A 329 -3.63 5.16 3.90
N GLY A 330 -3.73 6.22 3.09
CA GLY A 330 -3.57 7.61 3.53
C GLY A 330 -4.65 8.03 4.53
N VAL A 331 -5.92 7.74 4.23
CA VAL A 331 -7.05 8.06 5.10
C VAL A 331 -6.92 7.41 6.47
N VAL A 332 -6.54 6.12 6.51
CA VAL A 332 -6.37 5.40 7.77
C VAL A 332 -5.18 5.93 8.57
N VAL A 333 -4.05 6.21 7.94
CA VAL A 333 -2.89 6.81 8.63
C VAL A 333 -3.23 8.20 9.15
N MET A 334 -3.97 9.01 8.37
CA MET A 334 -4.47 10.32 8.79
C MET A 334 -5.34 10.19 10.06
N GLY A 335 -6.26 9.24 10.08
CA GLY A 335 -7.13 8.99 11.23
C GLY A 335 -6.38 8.47 12.45
N LEU A 336 -5.49 7.50 12.26
CA LEU A 336 -4.71 6.91 13.35
C LEU A 336 -3.76 7.93 14.00
N GLU A 337 -3.01 8.70 13.23
CA GLU A 337 -2.01 9.65 13.74
C GLU A 337 -2.55 11.07 13.96
N GLY A 338 -3.80 11.33 13.58
CA GLY A 338 -4.38 12.67 13.63
C GLY A 338 -3.65 13.66 12.73
N ILE A 339 -3.15 13.23 11.57
CA ILE A 339 -2.42 14.09 10.63
C ILE A 339 -3.36 15.15 10.08
N ASN A 340 -2.97 16.41 10.18
CA ASN A 340 -3.76 17.49 9.61
C ASN A 340 -3.60 17.52 8.08
N PHE A 341 -4.73 17.55 7.35
CA PHE A 341 -4.76 17.58 5.88
C PHE A 341 -3.95 18.75 5.30
N ILE A 342 -4.13 19.96 5.84
CA ILE A 342 -3.42 21.17 5.36
C ILE A 342 -1.91 21.09 5.60
N TRP A 343 -1.51 20.45 6.70
CA TRP A 343 -0.10 20.20 6.98
C TRP A 343 0.50 19.23 5.94
N TYR A 344 -0.20 18.13 5.63
CA TYR A 344 0.23 17.17 4.62
C TYR A 344 0.34 17.83 3.24
N LEU A 345 -0.70 18.59 2.85
CA LEU A 345 -0.73 19.33 1.59
C LEU A 345 0.48 20.27 1.43
N LYS A 346 0.84 21.00 2.48
CA LYS A 346 1.95 21.98 2.43
C LYS A 346 3.34 21.36 2.53
N ARG A 347 3.48 20.19 3.15
CA ARG A 347 4.79 19.62 3.49
C ARG A 347 5.14 18.36 2.71
N ILE A 348 4.15 17.56 2.36
CA ILE A 348 4.37 16.22 1.79
C ILE A 348 3.90 16.15 0.35
N SER A 349 2.79 16.78 -0.02
CA SER A 349 2.16 16.61 -1.33
C SER A 349 3.09 16.91 -2.51
N LEU A 350 3.90 17.97 -2.42
CA LEU A 350 4.89 18.29 -3.47
C LEU A 350 6.00 17.22 -3.57
N LEU A 351 6.38 16.64 -2.45
CA LEU A 351 7.38 15.55 -2.43
C LEU A 351 6.80 14.27 -3.01
N ALA A 352 5.56 13.95 -2.68
CA ALA A 352 4.84 12.81 -3.26
C ALA A 352 4.63 13.00 -4.77
N LEU A 353 4.28 14.21 -5.21
CA LEU A 353 4.21 14.56 -6.64
C LEU A 353 5.55 14.39 -7.35
N ALA A 354 6.65 14.85 -6.74
CA ALA A 354 8.00 14.66 -7.30
C ALA A 354 8.34 13.16 -7.42
N GLY A 355 7.98 12.34 -6.41
CA GLY A 355 8.10 10.89 -6.47
C GLY A 355 7.27 10.27 -7.59
N TYR A 356 5.99 10.65 -7.68
CA TYR A 356 5.09 10.21 -8.73
C TYR A 356 5.63 10.51 -10.14
N LEU A 357 6.03 11.75 -10.40
CA LEU A 357 6.55 12.16 -11.72
C LEU A 357 7.90 11.50 -12.04
N SER A 358 8.77 11.31 -11.05
CA SER A 358 10.05 10.64 -11.27
C SER A 358 9.90 9.17 -11.62
N GLY A 359 9.02 8.45 -10.96
CA GLY A 359 8.73 7.05 -11.29
C GLY A 359 7.99 6.93 -12.63
N ALA A 360 7.06 7.83 -12.94
CA ALA A 360 6.42 7.91 -14.26
C ALA A 360 7.45 8.13 -15.38
N ALA A 361 8.40 9.04 -15.18
CA ALA A 361 9.48 9.27 -16.14
C ALA A 361 10.35 8.02 -16.34
N VAL A 362 10.63 7.28 -15.27
CA VAL A 362 11.36 6.00 -15.37
C VAL A 362 10.56 4.97 -16.16
N TYR A 363 9.25 4.85 -15.94
CA TYR A 363 8.41 3.94 -16.71
C TYR A 363 8.42 4.28 -18.19
N ILE A 364 8.21 5.56 -18.54
CA ILE A 364 8.22 6.02 -19.93
C ILE A 364 9.60 5.77 -20.57
N LEU A 365 10.68 6.03 -19.83
CA LEU A 365 12.04 5.80 -20.31
C LEU A 365 12.33 4.31 -20.55
N GLN A 366 11.86 3.43 -19.66
CA GLN A 366 11.98 1.96 -19.86
C GLN A 366 11.25 1.54 -21.12
N ASN A 367 10.04 2.02 -21.35
CA ASN A 367 9.25 1.70 -22.55
C ASN A 367 9.92 2.17 -23.83
N VAL A 368 10.41 3.41 -23.85
CA VAL A 368 11.06 4.00 -25.04
C VAL A 368 12.42 3.35 -25.34
N LEU A 369 13.22 3.03 -24.30
CA LEU A 369 14.59 2.49 -24.47
C LEU A 369 14.63 0.97 -24.66
N LEU A 370 13.76 0.25 -23.98
CA LEU A 370 13.80 -1.22 -23.94
C LEU A 370 12.73 -1.86 -24.84
N GLY A 371 11.77 -1.05 -25.36
CA GLY A 371 10.68 -1.55 -26.18
C GLY A 371 9.78 -2.54 -25.45
N ILE A 372 9.69 -2.37 -24.11
CA ILE A 372 8.98 -3.27 -23.21
C ILE A 372 7.53 -2.82 -23.07
#